data_6d79a8453fafce182e105ddcd4ac8b4c
#
_entry.id   6d79a8453fafce182e105ddcd4ac8b4c
#
_cell.length_a   1.000
_cell.length_b   1.000
_cell.length_c   1.000
_cell.angle_alpha   90.00
_cell.angle_beta   90.00
_cell.angle_gamma   90.00
#
_symmetry.space_group_name_H-M   'P 1'
#
loop_
_entity.id
_entity.type
_entity.pdbx_description
1 polymer ?
#
loop_
_entity_poly.entity_id
_entity_poly.type
_entity_poly.pdbx_seq_one_letter_code
_entity_poly.pdbx_strand_id
1 'polypeptide(L)'
;MTTSVKHPLGHRNAWTLAAAGVATALLSMAPAPAAAQQKFVSIGTGGVTGVYYAAGGAICRLVNKDRATHGIRCSVESTGGSVFNANTIKAGELDLGVVQSDVGFNAYNGEGQFKQAGPYPKLRSVFSIHPEPFTVVARKDANIKSFEDLKGKRFNVGNPGSGTRSSMEELLATMGWTLKDFSLASELRPDEHGSAVCDGKIDGFFYGVGHPSANIQDPTTSCGAKLVSLTGPAVDKLVEKYPYYAHATIPAGLYPNNPGETKTYGVTATFVTSADVPDATVYTVVKAVFDNFDDFKKLHPAFANLKPADMVKNGLSAPLHPGAEKYFKEKGLL
;
A
#
# COMPACT_ATOMS: atom_id res chain seq x y z
N MET A 1 71.28 -41.99 -27.71
CA MET A 1 72.13 -42.78 -26.80
C MET A 1 71.10 -43.35 -25.80
N THR A 2 70.44 -44.56 -26.13
CA THR A 2 70.83 -45.92 -25.73
C THR A 2 71.19 -45.98 -24.26
N THR A 3 70.43 -46.70 -23.42
CA THR A 3 70.36 -48.12 -23.15
C THR A 3 69.34 -48.37 -22.04
N SER A 4 68.37 -49.12 -22.18
CA SER A 4 68.03 -50.55 -22.04
C SER A 4 68.81 -51.34 -20.98
N VAL A 5 68.11 -52.06 -20.08
CA VAL A 5 68.31 -53.42 -19.57
C VAL A 5 67.33 -53.77 -18.43
N LYS A 6 66.30 -54.55 -18.67
CA LYS A 6 66.05 -55.95 -18.41
C LYS A 6 65.78 -56.41 -16.96
N HIS A 7 64.63 -57.11 -16.86
CA HIS A 7 64.09 -57.95 -15.80
C HIS A 7 65.06 -59.05 -15.32
N PRO A 8 64.79 -59.79 -14.18
CA PRO A 8 63.84 -60.90 -14.26
C PRO A 8 63.01 -61.30 -13.01
N LEU A 9 61.87 -61.83 -13.25
CA LEU A 9 61.09 -62.97 -12.72
C LEU A 9 61.54 -63.67 -11.42
N GLY A 10 60.56 -63.99 -10.59
CA GLY A 10 60.68 -65.03 -9.57
C GLY A 10 59.42 -65.27 -8.67
N HIS A 11 58.52 -66.08 -9.10
CA HIS A 11 57.73 -67.16 -8.50
C HIS A 11 57.24 -67.14 -7.03
N ARG A 12 55.94 -67.30 -6.89
CA ARG A 12 55.11 -68.46 -6.32
C ARG A 12 54.62 -68.31 -4.87
N ASN A 13 53.25 -68.35 -4.82
CA ASN A 13 52.34 -69.10 -3.95
C ASN A 13 52.28 -68.82 -2.47
N ALA A 14 51.06 -68.37 -2.00
CA ALA A 14 50.27 -69.17 -1.08
C ALA A 14 48.90 -68.53 -0.86
N TRP A 15 47.90 -69.37 -1.01
CA TRP A 15 46.51 -69.12 -0.70
C TRP A 15 46.32 -69.07 0.82
N THR A 16 45.64 -68.02 1.30
CA THR A 16 44.89 -68.08 2.55
C THR A 16 43.59 -67.26 2.40
N LEU A 17 42.48 -68.01 2.43
CA LEU A 17 41.12 -67.55 2.57
C LEU A 17 40.96 -66.83 3.94
N ALA A 18 40.59 -65.56 3.94
CA ALA A 18 40.01 -64.95 5.11
C ALA A 18 38.68 -64.23 4.69
N ALA A 19 37.58 -64.89 5.05
CA ALA A 19 36.24 -64.33 4.95
C ALA A 19 36.12 -63.19 5.99
N ALA A 20 36.07 -61.94 5.51
CA ALA A 20 35.75 -60.80 6.33
C ALA A 20 34.37 -60.28 5.94
N GLY A 21 33.42 -60.34 6.86
CA GLY A 21 32.03 -59.98 6.69
C GLY A 21 31.83 -58.50 6.28
N VAL A 22 31.05 -58.33 5.23
CA VAL A 22 30.52 -57.03 4.82
C VAL A 22 29.40 -56.65 5.80
N ALA A 23 29.72 -55.92 6.84
CA ALA A 23 28.72 -55.24 7.66
C ALA A 23 28.15 -54.07 6.86
N THR A 24 27.00 -54.26 6.22
CA THR A 24 26.22 -53.22 5.55
C THR A 24 25.67 -52.25 6.61
N ALA A 25 26.36 -51.14 6.82
CA ALA A 25 25.87 -50.03 7.58
C ALA A 25 24.75 -49.36 6.75
N LEU A 26 23.50 -49.74 6.98
CA LEU A 26 22.32 -48.97 6.57
C LEU A 26 22.34 -47.65 7.35
N LEU A 27 23.01 -46.62 6.82
CA LEU A 27 22.79 -45.27 7.26
C LEU A 27 21.32 -44.93 6.94
N SER A 28 20.48 -44.92 7.95
CA SER A 28 19.15 -44.34 7.92
C SER A 28 19.30 -42.82 7.60
N MET A 29 19.17 -42.49 6.33
CA MET A 29 18.94 -41.07 5.91
C MET A 29 17.58 -40.68 6.46
N ALA A 30 17.56 -40.12 7.67
CA ALA A 30 16.42 -39.37 8.14
C ALA A 30 16.17 -38.28 7.11
N PRO A 31 14.91 -38.11 6.59
CA PRO A 31 14.62 -37.00 5.70
C PRO A 31 14.93 -35.70 6.45
N ALA A 32 15.87 -34.92 5.93
CA ALA A 32 16.10 -33.60 6.41
C ALA A 32 14.76 -32.85 6.36
N PRO A 33 14.36 -32.11 7.40
CA PRO A 33 13.13 -31.31 7.36
C PRO A 33 13.22 -30.43 6.11
N ALA A 34 12.28 -30.64 5.18
CA ALA A 34 12.17 -29.80 3.99
C ALA A 34 12.08 -28.36 4.49
N ALA A 35 13.13 -27.57 4.27
CA ALA A 35 13.10 -26.14 4.56
C ALA A 35 11.88 -25.58 3.84
N ALA A 36 10.90 -25.08 4.59
CA ALA A 36 9.71 -24.49 4.01
C ALA A 36 10.14 -23.47 2.95
N GLN A 37 9.74 -23.69 1.70
CA GLN A 37 10.13 -22.82 0.60
C GLN A 37 9.71 -21.40 0.93
N GLN A 38 10.68 -20.49 1.07
CA GLN A 38 10.45 -19.13 1.47
C GLN A 38 9.56 -18.46 0.42
N LYS A 39 8.39 -18.01 0.82
CA LYS A 39 7.46 -17.27 -0.04
C LYS A 39 7.66 -15.77 0.14
N PHE A 40 7.89 -15.07 -0.95
CA PHE A 40 7.95 -13.63 -0.96
C PHE A 40 6.55 -13.06 -1.15
N VAL A 41 6.25 -11.97 -0.48
CA VAL A 41 5.01 -11.20 -0.59
C VAL A 41 5.38 -9.73 -0.67
N SER A 42 4.96 -9.08 -1.75
CA SER A 42 5.16 -7.65 -2.00
C SER A 42 3.89 -6.84 -1.70
N ILE A 43 4.05 -5.67 -1.07
CA ILE A 43 2.97 -4.73 -0.81
C ILE A 43 3.25 -3.41 -1.51
N GLY A 44 2.45 -3.08 -2.54
CA GLY A 44 2.46 -1.78 -3.18
C GLY A 44 1.82 -0.70 -2.31
N THR A 45 2.43 0.47 -2.25
CA THR A 45 2.01 1.56 -1.36
C THR A 45 1.85 2.89 -2.12
N GLY A 46 2.59 3.90 -1.79
CA GLY A 46 2.64 5.23 -2.39
C GLY A 46 3.97 5.90 -2.12
N GLY A 47 4.03 7.22 -2.15
CA GLY A 47 5.22 7.98 -1.78
C GLY A 47 5.61 7.74 -0.33
N VAL A 48 6.92 7.78 -0.05
CA VAL A 48 7.50 7.42 1.27
C VAL A 48 7.08 8.35 2.41
N THR A 49 6.64 9.57 2.11
CA THR A 49 6.12 10.55 3.09
C THR A 49 4.63 10.38 3.39
N GLY A 50 3.94 9.50 2.63
CA GLY A 50 2.52 9.21 2.79
C GLY A 50 2.25 8.05 3.75
N VAL A 51 1.00 7.96 4.25
CA VAL A 51 0.60 6.95 5.24
C VAL A 51 0.54 5.54 4.66
N TYR A 52 0.37 5.37 3.36
CA TYR A 52 0.40 4.05 2.71
C TYR A 52 1.72 3.32 2.93
N TYR A 53 2.85 4.03 2.76
CA TYR A 53 4.16 3.44 2.97
C TYR A 53 4.36 3.00 4.43
N ALA A 54 3.92 3.83 5.38
CA ALA A 54 3.92 3.47 6.80
C ALA A 54 3.03 2.25 7.08
N ALA A 55 1.85 2.16 6.44
CA ALA A 55 0.92 1.04 6.60
C ALA A 55 1.50 -0.27 6.05
N GLY A 56 2.03 -0.26 4.83
CA GLY A 56 2.70 -1.42 4.25
C GLY A 56 3.89 -1.88 5.09
N GLY A 57 4.71 -0.93 5.56
CA GLY A 57 5.83 -1.19 6.46
C GLY A 57 5.41 -1.81 7.79
N ALA A 58 4.32 -1.30 8.39
CA ALA A 58 3.75 -1.84 9.62
C ALA A 58 3.24 -3.28 9.44
N ILE A 59 2.51 -3.55 8.35
CA ILE A 59 2.02 -4.88 8.00
C ILE A 59 3.21 -5.83 7.82
N CYS A 60 4.19 -5.46 6.97
CA CYS A 60 5.37 -6.30 6.72
C CYS A 60 6.19 -6.55 7.98
N ARG A 61 6.32 -5.58 8.87
CA ARG A 61 6.99 -5.76 10.16
C ARG A 61 6.34 -6.87 10.99
N LEU A 62 4.99 -6.87 11.08
CA LEU A 62 4.25 -7.88 11.83
C LEU A 62 4.31 -9.25 11.16
N VAL A 63 4.15 -9.31 9.84
CA VAL A 63 4.29 -10.57 9.08
C VAL A 63 5.70 -11.15 9.28
N ASN A 64 6.74 -10.35 9.13
CA ASN A 64 8.12 -10.82 9.21
C ASN A 64 8.53 -11.26 10.64
N LYS A 65 7.81 -10.84 11.69
CA LYS A 65 8.06 -11.23 13.08
C LYS A 65 8.03 -12.76 13.24
N ASP A 66 7.06 -13.42 12.59
CA ASP A 66 6.84 -14.86 12.72
C ASP A 66 7.23 -15.63 11.43
N ARG A 67 8.08 -15.03 10.57
CA ARG A 67 8.48 -15.61 9.28
C ARG A 67 9.09 -17.00 9.38
N ALA A 68 9.75 -17.31 10.48
CA ALA A 68 10.33 -18.65 10.70
C ALA A 68 9.26 -19.74 10.80
N THR A 69 8.05 -19.38 11.26
CA THR A 69 6.92 -20.30 11.43
C THR A 69 6.15 -20.54 10.13
N HIS A 70 5.86 -19.46 9.36
CA HIS A 70 5.00 -19.56 8.18
C HIS A 70 5.74 -19.42 6.84
N GLY A 71 7.05 -19.14 6.85
CA GLY A 71 7.89 -19.07 5.64
C GLY A 71 7.66 -17.84 4.75
N ILE A 72 6.78 -16.89 5.13
CA ILE A 72 6.50 -15.69 4.33
C ILE A 72 7.47 -14.57 4.69
N ARG A 73 8.12 -14.01 3.67
CA ARG A 73 8.90 -12.78 3.74
C ARG A 73 8.16 -11.66 3.03
N CYS A 74 7.76 -10.63 3.78
CA CYS A 74 7.06 -9.46 3.29
C CYS A 74 8.02 -8.31 3.00
N SER A 75 7.84 -7.64 1.85
CA SER A 75 8.52 -6.40 1.46
C SER A 75 7.50 -5.32 1.10
N VAL A 76 7.84 -4.07 1.42
CA VAL A 76 7.05 -2.90 1.07
C VAL A 76 7.68 -2.17 -0.09
N GLU A 77 6.85 -1.74 -1.05
CA GLU A 77 7.29 -1.03 -2.24
C GLU A 77 6.66 0.36 -2.31
N SER A 78 7.50 1.38 -2.51
CA SER A 78 7.03 2.73 -2.84
C SER A 78 6.63 2.77 -4.30
N THR A 79 5.40 3.20 -4.58
CA THR A 79 4.80 3.16 -5.91
C THR A 79 4.19 4.50 -6.31
N GLY A 80 3.56 4.53 -7.49
CA GLY A 80 2.76 5.67 -7.96
C GLY A 80 1.45 5.89 -7.19
N GLY A 81 1.02 4.95 -6.36
CA GLY A 81 -0.23 5.02 -5.58
C GLY A 81 -1.33 4.11 -6.12
N SER A 82 -2.58 4.42 -5.80
CA SER A 82 -3.72 3.50 -5.88
C SER A 82 -3.97 2.90 -7.26
N VAL A 83 -3.96 3.70 -8.31
CA VAL A 83 -4.21 3.22 -9.70
C VAL A 83 -3.07 2.34 -10.17
N PHE A 84 -1.83 2.73 -9.87
CA PHE A 84 -0.65 1.91 -10.13
C PHE A 84 -0.76 0.56 -9.42
N ASN A 85 -1.06 0.56 -8.12
CA ASN A 85 -1.15 -0.66 -7.31
C ASN A 85 -2.23 -1.61 -7.88
N ALA A 86 -3.43 -1.10 -8.18
CA ALA A 86 -4.50 -1.92 -8.73
C ALA A 86 -4.12 -2.57 -10.07
N ASN A 87 -3.45 -1.83 -10.97
CA ASN A 87 -2.98 -2.34 -12.24
C ASN A 87 -1.86 -3.37 -12.09
N THR A 88 -0.92 -3.13 -11.19
CA THR A 88 0.24 -4.01 -10.95
C THR A 88 -0.18 -5.31 -10.24
N ILE A 89 -1.20 -5.25 -9.34
CA ILE A 89 -1.84 -6.45 -8.79
C ILE A 89 -2.58 -7.22 -9.90
N LYS A 90 -3.29 -6.53 -10.79
CA LYS A 90 -3.95 -7.16 -11.95
C LYS A 90 -2.96 -7.87 -12.87
N ALA A 91 -1.76 -7.32 -13.04
CA ALA A 91 -0.68 -7.90 -13.83
C ALA A 91 0.04 -9.07 -13.10
N GLY A 92 -0.19 -9.27 -11.80
CA GLY A 92 0.49 -10.29 -10.99
C GLY A 92 1.92 -9.92 -10.57
N GLU A 93 2.28 -8.64 -10.68
CA GLU A 93 3.61 -8.12 -10.33
C GLU A 93 3.68 -7.63 -8.86
N LEU A 94 2.51 -7.39 -8.23
CA LEU A 94 2.35 -7.16 -6.80
C LEU A 94 1.35 -8.18 -6.24
N ASP A 95 1.63 -8.69 -5.04
CA ASP A 95 0.71 -9.61 -4.34
C ASP A 95 -0.43 -8.85 -3.66
N LEU A 96 -0.10 -7.75 -2.99
CA LEU A 96 -1.05 -6.92 -2.25
C LEU A 96 -0.74 -5.44 -2.47
N GLY A 97 -1.67 -4.57 -2.12
CA GLY A 97 -1.45 -3.13 -2.20
C GLY A 97 -2.45 -2.34 -1.38
N VAL A 98 -2.11 -1.07 -1.14
CA VAL A 98 -3.03 -0.11 -0.53
C VAL A 98 -3.61 0.76 -1.63
N VAL A 99 -4.92 0.88 -1.68
CA VAL A 99 -5.65 1.71 -2.64
C VAL A 99 -6.72 2.54 -1.92
N GLN A 100 -7.08 3.68 -2.49
CA GLN A 100 -8.28 4.42 -2.10
C GLN A 100 -9.53 3.61 -2.44
N SER A 101 -10.57 3.69 -1.61
CA SER A 101 -11.82 2.95 -1.80
C SER A 101 -12.54 3.31 -3.11
N ASP A 102 -12.47 4.55 -3.57
CA ASP A 102 -12.98 4.99 -4.88
C ASP A 102 -12.23 4.32 -6.04
N VAL A 103 -10.90 4.27 -5.96
CA VAL A 103 -10.06 3.61 -6.97
C VAL A 103 -10.31 2.09 -6.99
N GLY A 104 -10.41 1.47 -5.82
CA GLY A 104 -10.73 0.04 -5.72
C GLY A 104 -12.11 -0.28 -6.31
N PHE A 105 -13.12 0.56 -6.03
CA PHE A 105 -14.46 0.44 -6.62
C PHE A 105 -14.41 0.57 -8.14
N ASN A 106 -13.75 1.60 -8.64
CA ASN A 106 -13.61 1.84 -10.08
C ASN A 106 -12.84 0.71 -10.78
N ALA A 107 -11.79 0.18 -10.16
CA ALA A 107 -11.03 -0.94 -10.70
C ALA A 107 -11.88 -2.23 -10.75
N TYR A 108 -12.63 -2.53 -9.70
CA TYR A 108 -13.49 -3.72 -9.66
C TYR A 108 -14.59 -3.68 -10.71
N ASN A 109 -15.24 -2.50 -10.90
CA ASN A 109 -16.37 -2.32 -11.80
C ASN A 109 -15.98 -1.91 -13.23
N GLY A 110 -14.73 -1.52 -13.48
CA GLY A 110 -14.29 -1.00 -14.79
C GLY A 110 -14.81 0.40 -15.06
N GLU A 111 -14.85 1.24 -14.04
CA GLU A 111 -15.36 2.62 -14.12
C GLU A 111 -14.21 3.65 -14.03
N GLY A 112 -14.54 4.92 -14.17
CA GLY A 112 -13.56 6.01 -14.10
C GLY A 112 -12.36 5.79 -15.02
N GLN A 113 -11.17 5.86 -14.46
CA GLN A 113 -9.90 5.65 -15.16
C GLN A 113 -9.68 4.21 -15.65
N PHE A 114 -10.47 3.24 -15.18
CA PHE A 114 -10.41 1.84 -15.64
C PHE A 114 -11.39 1.52 -16.76
N LYS A 115 -12.18 2.49 -17.23
CA LYS A 115 -13.20 2.28 -18.26
C LYS A 115 -12.67 1.65 -19.54
N GLN A 116 -11.46 2.04 -19.98
CA GLN A 116 -10.81 1.45 -21.15
C GLN A 116 -10.29 0.03 -20.89
N ALA A 117 -9.71 -0.20 -19.70
CA ALA A 117 -9.13 -1.49 -19.33
C ALA A 117 -10.18 -2.54 -18.95
N GLY A 118 -11.43 -2.10 -18.73
CA GLY A 118 -12.53 -2.92 -18.28
C GLY A 118 -12.42 -3.32 -16.80
N PRO A 119 -13.42 -4.03 -16.27
CA PRO A 119 -13.47 -4.42 -14.88
C PRO A 119 -12.35 -5.39 -14.49
N TYR A 120 -12.01 -5.37 -13.20
CA TYR A 120 -11.09 -6.33 -12.59
C TYR A 120 -11.84 -7.19 -11.54
N PRO A 121 -12.61 -8.20 -11.96
CA PRO A 121 -13.47 -8.97 -11.06
C PRO A 121 -12.71 -9.88 -10.10
N LYS A 122 -11.40 -10.07 -10.29
CA LYS A 122 -10.53 -10.79 -9.35
C LYS A 122 -9.96 -9.90 -8.23
N LEU A 123 -10.19 -8.58 -8.25
CA LEU A 123 -9.81 -7.72 -7.13
C LEU A 123 -10.54 -8.16 -5.86
N ARG A 124 -9.84 -8.20 -4.74
CA ARG A 124 -10.38 -8.56 -3.43
C ARG A 124 -9.94 -7.54 -2.39
N SER A 125 -10.87 -7.13 -1.54
CA SER A 125 -10.56 -6.41 -0.32
C SER A 125 -10.02 -7.37 0.73
N VAL A 126 -9.05 -6.93 1.50
CA VAL A 126 -8.51 -7.68 2.65
C VAL A 126 -9.05 -7.06 3.94
N PHE A 127 -8.86 -5.77 4.14
CA PHE A 127 -9.45 -4.94 5.19
C PHE A 127 -9.26 -3.46 4.85
N SER A 128 -10.05 -2.57 5.47
CA SER A 128 -9.79 -1.14 5.38
C SER A 128 -8.77 -0.71 6.45
N ILE A 129 -8.10 0.41 6.22
CA ILE A 129 -7.08 0.92 7.14
C ILE A 129 -7.57 2.23 7.76
N HIS A 130 -7.21 3.36 7.24
CA HIS A 130 -7.54 4.66 7.82
C HIS A 130 -8.40 5.51 6.88
N PRO A 131 -9.18 6.47 7.40
CA PRO A 131 -9.82 7.48 6.56
C PRO A 131 -8.78 8.36 5.88
N GLU A 132 -9.10 8.83 4.69
CA GLU A 132 -8.26 9.70 3.88
C GLU A 132 -9.03 10.96 3.48
N PRO A 133 -9.10 11.95 4.37
CA PRO A 133 -9.62 13.27 4.01
C PRO A 133 -8.80 13.88 2.88
N PHE A 134 -9.47 14.34 1.83
CA PHE A 134 -8.81 15.12 0.78
C PHE A 134 -8.37 16.45 1.34
N THR A 135 -7.08 16.74 1.23
CA THR A 135 -6.44 17.87 1.86
C THR A 135 -5.97 18.84 0.77
N VAL A 136 -6.46 20.05 0.83
CA VAL A 136 -5.92 21.18 0.06
C VAL A 136 -4.96 21.93 0.95
N VAL A 137 -3.70 22.00 0.53
CA VAL A 137 -2.65 22.78 1.21
C VAL A 137 -2.27 23.93 0.31
N ALA A 138 -2.34 25.16 0.85
CA ALA A 138 -2.02 26.39 0.14
C ALA A 138 -0.78 27.07 0.73
N ARG A 139 0.03 27.66 -0.12
CA ARG A 139 1.13 28.52 0.28
C ARG A 139 0.57 29.73 1.05
N LYS A 140 1.24 30.14 2.12
CA LYS A 140 0.76 31.15 3.07
C LYS A 140 0.29 32.46 2.42
N ASP A 141 0.96 32.89 1.37
CA ASP A 141 0.73 34.16 0.66
C ASP A 141 0.02 34.00 -0.69
N ALA A 142 -0.48 32.81 -1.01
CA ALA A 142 -1.17 32.56 -2.28
C ALA A 142 -2.61 33.10 -2.33
N ASN A 143 -3.15 33.60 -1.20
CA ASN A 143 -4.53 34.13 -1.08
C ASN A 143 -5.59 33.09 -1.52
N ILE A 144 -5.41 31.83 -1.13
CA ILE A 144 -6.36 30.75 -1.37
C ILE A 144 -7.13 30.51 -0.07
N LYS A 145 -8.43 30.76 -0.07
CA LYS A 145 -9.35 30.60 1.07
C LYS A 145 -10.42 29.55 0.83
N SER A 146 -10.72 29.26 -0.43
CA SER A 146 -11.66 28.24 -0.88
C SER A 146 -11.08 27.48 -2.07
N PHE A 147 -11.76 26.40 -2.49
CA PHE A 147 -11.33 25.63 -3.66
C PHE A 147 -11.45 26.46 -4.96
N GLU A 148 -12.43 27.34 -5.05
CA GLU A 148 -12.65 28.21 -6.21
C GLU A 148 -11.48 29.17 -6.46
N ASP A 149 -10.77 29.59 -5.40
CA ASP A 149 -9.58 30.45 -5.51
C ASP A 149 -8.38 29.76 -6.20
N LEU A 150 -8.46 28.46 -6.43
CA LEU A 150 -7.44 27.69 -7.15
C LEU A 150 -7.44 27.97 -8.66
N LYS A 151 -8.52 28.52 -9.19
CA LYS A 151 -8.62 28.85 -10.62
C LYS A 151 -7.52 29.85 -11.01
N GLY A 152 -6.76 29.51 -12.06
CA GLY A 152 -5.62 30.32 -12.50
C GLY A 152 -4.36 30.22 -11.62
N LYS A 153 -4.33 29.38 -10.57
CA LYS A 153 -3.15 29.15 -9.74
C LYS A 153 -2.25 28.05 -10.32
N ARG A 154 -1.00 28.01 -9.87
CA ARG A 154 -0.08 26.90 -10.08
C ARG A 154 -0.37 25.84 -9.02
N PHE A 155 -1.03 24.78 -9.39
CA PHE A 155 -1.56 23.83 -8.42
C PHE A 155 -1.15 22.39 -8.73
N ASN A 156 -0.72 21.65 -7.72
CA ASN A 156 -0.41 20.24 -7.90
C ASN A 156 -1.67 19.38 -7.75
N VAL A 157 -2.00 18.67 -8.79
CA VAL A 157 -3.22 17.86 -8.94
C VAL A 157 -3.02 16.37 -8.68
N GLY A 158 -1.81 15.98 -8.25
CA GLY A 158 -1.41 14.59 -8.04
C GLY A 158 -0.68 13.98 -9.23
N ASN A 159 0.23 13.05 -8.94
CA ASN A 159 1.02 12.36 -9.96
C ASN A 159 0.19 11.35 -10.75
N PRO A 160 0.55 11.06 -12.02
CA PRO A 160 -0.06 10.01 -12.80
C PRO A 160 -0.02 8.64 -12.07
N GLY A 161 -1.10 7.89 -12.12
CA GLY A 161 -1.21 6.60 -11.43
C GLY A 161 -1.58 6.68 -9.95
N SER A 162 -1.73 7.89 -9.39
CA SER A 162 -2.20 8.07 -8.01
C SER A 162 -3.73 8.10 -7.92
N GLY A 163 -4.25 7.69 -6.76
CA GLY A 163 -5.67 7.87 -6.43
C GLY A 163 -6.01 9.34 -6.24
N THR A 164 -5.09 10.12 -5.66
CA THR A 164 -5.22 11.59 -5.55
C THR A 164 -5.57 12.25 -6.88
N ARG A 165 -4.83 11.89 -7.96
CA ARG A 165 -5.11 12.42 -9.30
C ARG A 165 -6.49 12.00 -9.80
N SER A 166 -6.86 10.74 -9.60
CA SER A 166 -8.16 10.21 -9.99
C SER A 166 -9.32 10.97 -9.31
N SER A 167 -9.26 11.13 -7.99
CA SER A 167 -10.28 11.84 -7.22
C SER A 167 -10.31 13.35 -7.54
N MET A 168 -9.15 13.96 -7.81
CA MET A 168 -9.07 15.36 -8.25
C MET A 168 -9.78 15.56 -9.59
N GLU A 169 -9.57 14.69 -10.56
CA GLU A 169 -10.24 14.78 -11.87
C GLU A 169 -11.76 14.60 -11.75
N GLU A 170 -12.23 13.73 -10.84
CA GLU A 170 -13.66 13.56 -10.58
C GLU A 170 -14.28 14.82 -9.94
N LEU A 171 -13.58 15.44 -8.98
CA LEU A 171 -14.00 16.71 -8.39
C LEU A 171 -14.06 17.81 -9.46
N LEU A 172 -13.02 17.97 -10.27
CA LEU A 172 -12.98 18.97 -11.33
C LEU A 172 -14.13 18.76 -12.33
N ALA A 173 -14.38 17.52 -12.75
CA ALA A 173 -15.48 17.19 -13.66
C ALA A 173 -16.84 17.55 -13.03
N THR A 174 -17.02 17.35 -11.74
CA THR A 174 -18.26 17.71 -11.03
C THR A 174 -18.46 19.23 -10.94
N MET A 175 -17.37 19.99 -10.86
CA MET A 175 -17.37 21.46 -10.89
C MET A 175 -17.48 22.04 -12.32
N GLY A 176 -17.38 21.23 -13.36
CA GLY A 176 -17.26 21.68 -14.74
C GLY A 176 -15.90 22.30 -15.06
N TRP A 177 -14.89 21.96 -14.29
CA TRP A 177 -13.50 22.39 -14.48
C TRP A 177 -12.67 21.31 -15.18
N THR A 178 -11.55 21.74 -15.70
CA THR A 178 -10.51 20.89 -16.29
C THR A 178 -9.14 21.32 -15.78
N LEU A 179 -8.11 20.56 -16.10
CA LEU A 179 -6.72 20.95 -15.77
C LEU A 179 -6.29 22.29 -16.40
N LYS A 180 -6.97 22.76 -17.46
CA LYS A 180 -6.71 24.04 -18.10
C LYS A 180 -7.20 25.25 -17.29
N ASP A 181 -8.01 25.02 -16.27
CA ASP A 181 -8.46 26.08 -15.34
C ASP A 181 -7.35 26.50 -14.36
N PHE A 182 -6.26 25.73 -14.26
CA PHE A 182 -5.05 26.11 -13.57
C PHE A 182 -4.06 26.80 -14.51
N SER A 183 -3.27 27.76 -14.02
CA SER A 183 -2.15 28.33 -14.79
C SER A 183 -1.03 27.31 -15.00
N LEU A 184 -0.87 26.38 -14.03
CA LEU A 184 -0.02 25.20 -14.08
C LEU A 184 -0.69 24.09 -13.27
N ALA A 185 -1.09 23.03 -13.93
CA ALA A 185 -1.47 21.78 -13.28
C ALA A 185 -0.22 20.91 -13.17
N SER A 186 0.49 20.95 -12.04
CA SER A 186 1.66 20.11 -11.82
C SER A 186 1.29 18.72 -11.32
N GLU A 187 2.16 17.77 -11.56
CA GLU A 187 1.94 16.34 -11.31
C GLU A 187 3.04 15.75 -10.42
N LEU A 188 3.43 16.51 -9.40
CA LEU A 188 4.50 16.15 -8.47
C LEU A 188 4.10 14.95 -7.61
N ARG A 189 5.08 14.16 -7.23
CA ARG A 189 4.92 13.08 -6.24
C ARG A 189 4.77 13.66 -4.83
N PRO A 190 4.19 12.90 -3.88
CA PRO A 190 3.94 13.39 -2.51
C PRO A 190 5.19 13.91 -1.78
N ASP A 191 6.34 13.30 -1.99
CA ASP A 191 7.61 13.70 -1.38
C ASP A 191 8.17 15.03 -1.91
N GLU A 192 7.65 15.55 -3.02
CA GLU A 192 8.03 16.84 -3.61
C GLU A 192 7.11 18.00 -3.19
N HIS A 193 5.92 17.72 -2.63
CA HIS A 193 4.90 18.73 -2.35
C HIS A 193 5.40 19.83 -1.41
N GLY A 194 6.02 19.45 -0.29
CA GLY A 194 6.47 20.37 0.75
C GLY A 194 7.46 21.39 0.21
N SER A 195 8.53 20.92 -0.44
CA SER A 195 9.56 21.80 -1.03
C SER A 195 8.98 22.68 -2.13
N ALA A 196 8.13 22.13 -3.00
CA ALA A 196 7.54 22.89 -4.11
C ALA A 196 6.65 24.06 -3.62
N VAL A 197 5.89 23.86 -2.54
CA VAL A 197 5.09 24.94 -1.91
C VAL A 197 6.01 25.95 -1.23
N CYS A 198 6.96 25.51 -0.43
CA CYS A 198 7.84 26.41 0.33
C CYS A 198 8.77 27.23 -0.58
N ASP A 199 9.24 26.64 -1.69
CA ASP A 199 10.05 27.33 -2.72
C ASP A 199 9.21 28.25 -3.63
N GLY A 200 7.89 28.25 -3.48
CA GLY A 200 6.98 29.04 -4.32
C GLY A 200 6.90 28.57 -5.78
N LYS A 201 7.25 27.30 -6.05
CA LYS A 201 7.11 26.69 -7.39
C LYS A 201 5.65 26.41 -7.71
N ILE A 202 4.85 26.06 -6.69
CA ILE A 202 3.40 25.89 -6.74
C ILE A 202 2.72 26.74 -5.66
N ASP A 203 1.47 27.09 -5.88
CA ASP A 203 0.68 27.88 -4.94
C ASP A 203 -0.08 26.98 -3.94
N GLY A 204 -0.17 25.69 -4.23
CA GLY A 204 -0.77 24.69 -3.36
C GLY A 204 -0.83 23.32 -4.01
N PHE A 205 -1.35 22.34 -3.25
CA PHE A 205 -1.55 20.97 -3.75
C PHE A 205 -2.79 20.33 -3.13
N PHE A 206 -3.34 19.36 -3.86
CA PHE A 206 -4.39 18.46 -3.42
C PHE A 206 -3.78 17.11 -3.09
N TYR A 207 -4.18 16.48 -1.97
CA TYR A 207 -3.68 15.18 -1.56
C TYR A 207 -4.69 14.39 -0.72
N GLY A 208 -5.02 13.17 -1.15
CA GLY A 208 -5.76 12.19 -0.35
C GLY A 208 -4.79 11.45 0.55
N VAL A 209 -4.91 11.60 1.87
CA VAL A 209 -3.97 10.99 2.82
C VAL A 209 -4.57 10.84 4.21
N GLY A 210 -4.16 9.81 4.94
CA GLY A 210 -4.42 9.68 6.38
C GLY A 210 -3.69 10.75 7.20
N HIS A 211 -4.29 11.14 8.31
CA HIS A 211 -3.75 12.17 9.21
C HIS A 211 -3.35 11.60 10.58
N PRO A 212 -2.24 12.13 11.18
CA PRO A 212 -1.29 13.09 10.63
C PRO A 212 -0.40 12.47 9.55
N SER A 213 0.08 13.30 8.61
CA SER A 213 0.96 12.91 7.52
C SER A 213 2.18 13.81 7.46
N ALA A 214 3.35 13.22 7.22
CA ALA A 214 4.62 13.94 7.15
C ALA A 214 4.63 14.98 6.03
N ASN A 215 4.04 14.68 4.86
CA ASN A 215 4.03 15.60 3.73
C ASN A 215 3.11 16.82 3.92
N ILE A 216 2.17 16.79 4.88
CA ILE A 216 1.39 17.95 5.32
C ILE A 216 2.11 18.68 6.47
N GLN A 217 2.71 17.91 7.39
CA GLN A 217 3.45 18.45 8.52
C GLN A 217 4.62 19.33 8.07
N ASP A 218 5.36 18.89 7.06
CA ASP A 218 6.55 19.58 6.59
C ASP A 218 6.26 21.01 6.12
N PRO A 219 5.42 21.31 5.10
CA PRO A 219 5.18 22.69 4.66
C PRO A 219 4.44 23.54 5.69
N THR A 220 3.58 22.96 6.54
CA THR A 220 2.91 23.70 7.61
C THR A 220 3.88 24.16 8.67
N THR A 221 4.95 23.40 8.94
CA THR A 221 6.02 23.74 9.88
C THR A 221 7.04 24.67 9.24
N SER A 222 7.56 24.31 8.07
CA SER A 222 8.73 24.95 7.47
C SER A 222 8.42 26.32 6.86
N CYS A 223 7.25 26.50 6.23
CA CYS A 223 6.90 27.76 5.56
C CYS A 223 5.49 28.27 5.89
N GLY A 224 4.85 27.71 6.91
CA GLY A 224 3.56 28.19 7.41
C GLY A 224 2.40 27.98 6.43
N ALA A 225 2.46 26.95 5.60
CA ALA A 225 1.38 26.59 4.67
C ALA A 225 0.05 26.38 5.42
N LYS A 226 -1.06 26.62 4.74
CA LYS A 226 -2.40 26.57 5.31
C LYS A 226 -3.22 25.45 4.71
N LEU A 227 -4.00 24.80 5.56
CA LEU A 227 -5.05 23.91 5.09
C LEU A 227 -6.27 24.74 4.67
N VAL A 228 -6.87 24.37 3.55
CA VAL A 228 -8.06 25.04 3.01
C VAL A 228 -9.22 24.04 3.03
N SER A 229 -10.37 24.49 3.56
CA SER A 229 -11.59 23.67 3.56
C SER A 229 -12.05 23.39 2.13
N LEU A 230 -12.48 22.17 1.91
CA LEU A 230 -13.00 21.68 0.64
C LEU A 230 -14.46 21.27 0.84
N THR A 231 -15.37 22.21 0.63
CA THR A 231 -16.81 22.09 0.89
C THR A 231 -17.60 22.74 -0.25
N GLY A 232 -18.90 22.57 -0.23
CA GLY A 232 -19.82 23.22 -1.17
C GLY A 232 -20.53 22.25 -2.10
N PRO A 233 -21.40 22.77 -3.00
CA PRO A 233 -22.34 21.93 -3.78
C PRO A 233 -21.71 20.82 -4.60
N ALA A 234 -20.48 21.01 -5.10
CA ALA A 234 -19.77 19.97 -5.85
C ALA A 234 -19.37 18.80 -4.96
N VAL A 235 -18.88 19.10 -3.75
CA VAL A 235 -18.52 18.08 -2.74
C VAL A 235 -19.78 17.35 -2.27
N ASP A 236 -20.85 18.10 -1.95
CA ASP A 236 -22.11 17.51 -1.51
C ASP A 236 -22.68 16.54 -2.56
N LYS A 237 -22.63 16.94 -3.84
CA LYS A 237 -23.05 16.11 -4.98
C LYS A 237 -22.20 14.85 -5.11
N LEU A 238 -20.89 14.92 -4.87
CA LEU A 238 -20.02 13.74 -4.92
C LEU A 238 -20.34 12.77 -3.79
N VAL A 239 -20.51 13.28 -2.56
CA VAL A 239 -20.84 12.46 -1.38
C VAL A 239 -22.22 11.82 -1.51
N GLU A 240 -23.19 12.53 -2.08
CA GLU A 240 -24.53 11.99 -2.33
C GLU A 240 -24.52 10.89 -3.41
N LYS A 241 -23.74 11.10 -4.47
CA LYS A 241 -23.73 10.23 -5.64
C LYS A 241 -22.96 8.93 -5.43
N TYR A 242 -21.86 8.98 -4.71
CA TYR A 242 -20.90 7.87 -4.64
C TYR A 242 -20.73 7.31 -3.24
N PRO A 243 -20.96 6.01 -3.02
CA PRO A 243 -20.96 5.40 -1.71
C PRO A 243 -19.56 5.34 -1.04
N TYR A 244 -18.52 5.59 -1.78
CA TYR A 244 -17.14 5.59 -1.28
C TYR A 244 -16.67 6.95 -0.78
N TYR A 245 -17.45 8.04 -0.99
CA TYR A 245 -17.16 9.35 -0.44
C TYR A 245 -17.98 9.61 0.82
N ALA A 246 -17.36 10.30 1.76
CA ALA A 246 -18.02 10.79 2.98
C ALA A 246 -17.47 12.17 3.36
N HIS A 247 -18.30 13.02 3.98
CA HIS A 247 -17.81 14.25 4.61
C HIS A 247 -16.82 13.89 5.72
N ALA A 248 -15.78 14.71 5.82
CA ALA A 248 -14.68 14.51 6.75
C ALA A 248 -14.24 15.84 7.38
N THR A 249 -13.56 15.74 8.51
CA THR A 249 -12.97 16.90 9.18
C THR A 249 -11.55 16.55 9.61
N ILE A 250 -10.59 17.40 9.25
CA ILE A 250 -9.24 17.36 9.80
C ILE A 250 -9.26 18.15 11.10
N PRO A 251 -8.86 17.57 12.24
CA PRO A 251 -8.99 18.18 13.55
C PRO A 251 -8.23 19.51 13.67
N ALA A 252 -8.79 20.41 14.46
CA ALA A 252 -8.16 21.69 14.82
C ALA A 252 -6.79 21.45 15.48
N GLY A 253 -5.79 22.26 15.11
CA GLY A 253 -4.47 22.24 15.73
C GLY A 253 -3.64 20.99 15.43
N LEU A 254 -4.09 20.08 14.54
CA LEU A 254 -3.33 18.89 14.18
C LEU A 254 -2.01 19.24 13.47
N TYR A 255 -1.98 20.34 12.75
CA TYR A 255 -0.79 20.87 12.07
C TYR A 255 -0.45 22.29 12.53
N PRO A 256 0.86 22.63 12.64
CA PRO A 256 1.29 23.99 12.97
C PRO A 256 0.65 25.03 12.06
N ASN A 257 0.37 26.20 12.62
CA ASN A 257 -0.26 27.34 11.93
C ASN A 257 -1.69 27.09 11.40
N ASN A 258 -2.32 25.97 11.78
CA ASN A 258 -3.69 25.58 11.40
C ASN A 258 -4.54 25.34 12.65
N PRO A 259 -4.96 26.42 13.37
CA PRO A 259 -5.64 26.30 14.67
C PRO A 259 -7.10 25.85 14.55
N GLY A 260 -7.74 26.03 13.40
CA GLY A 260 -9.13 25.67 13.15
C GLY A 260 -9.30 24.27 12.55
N GLU A 261 -10.53 23.77 12.62
CA GLU A 261 -10.92 22.57 11.87
C GLU A 261 -10.92 22.85 10.37
N THR A 262 -10.51 21.85 9.58
CA THR A 262 -10.61 21.92 8.12
C THR A 262 -11.67 20.92 7.66
N LYS A 263 -12.79 21.44 7.18
CA LYS A 263 -13.90 20.64 6.63
C LYS A 263 -13.58 20.20 5.22
N THR A 264 -13.85 18.95 4.91
CA THR A 264 -13.56 18.34 3.61
C THR A 264 -14.46 17.12 3.37
N TYR A 265 -14.12 16.35 2.38
CA TYR A 265 -14.63 14.99 2.17
C TYR A 265 -13.46 14.05 1.93
N GLY A 266 -13.73 12.76 1.87
CA GLY A 266 -12.66 11.80 1.70
C GLY A 266 -13.15 10.39 1.41
N VAL A 267 -12.19 9.52 1.36
CA VAL A 267 -12.31 8.08 1.12
C VAL A 267 -11.70 7.29 2.27
N THR A 268 -11.60 5.98 2.11
CA THR A 268 -10.89 5.10 3.05
C THR A 268 -9.75 4.40 2.32
N ALA A 269 -8.60 4.30 2.95
CA ALA A 269 -7.53 3.44 2.48
C ALA A 269 -7.93 1.98 2.66
N THR A 270 -7.87 1.18 1.59
CA THR A 270 -8.23 -0.23 1.60
C THR A 270 -7.02 -1.07 1.21
N PHE A 271 -6.73 -2.10 2.00
CA PHE A 271 -5.75 -3.10 1.68
C PHE A 271 -6.40 -4.14 0.76
N VAL A 272 -5.83 -4.35 -0.41
CA VAL A 272 -6.40 -5.16 -1.49
C VAL A 272 -5.40 -6.16 -2.04
N THR A 273 -5.92 -7.18 -2.74
CA THR A 273 -5.15 -8.25 -3.39
C THR A 273 -5.92 -8.80 -4.59
N SER A 274 -5.35 -9.80 -5.27
CA SER A 274 -6.03 -10.63 -6.27
C SER A 274 -6.64 -11.87 -5.65
N ALA A 275 -7.75 -12.35 -6.20
CA ALA A 275 -8.28 -13.69 -5.91
C ALA A 275 -7.30 -14.82 -6.27
N ASP A 276 -6.27 -14.52 -7.06
CA ASP A 276 -5.23 -15.49 -7.45
C ASP A 276 -4.15 -15.68 -6.36
N VAL A 277 -4.09 -14.79 -5.36
CA VAL A 277 -3.19 -14.95 -4.22
C VAL A 277 -3.74 -16.05 -3.29
N PRO A 278 -2.95 -17.04 -2.88
CA PRO A 278 -3.46 -18.17 -2.08
C PRO A 278 -4.07 -17.74 -0.74
N ASP A 279 -5.20 -18.36 -0.38
CA ASP A 279 -5.94 -18.10 0.86
C ASP A 279 -5.07 -18.16 2.11
N ALA A 280 -4.19 -19.15 2.20
CA ALA A 280 -3.27 -19.32 3.33
C ALA A 280 -2.31 -18.12 3.48
N THR A 281 -1.92 -17.47 2.37
CA THR A 281 -1.05 -16.31 2.38
C THR A 281 -1.79 -15.10 2.95
N VAL A 282 -2.98 -14.81 2.40
CA VAL A 282 -3.79 -13.67 2.86
C VAL A 282 -4.24 -13.89 4.31
N TYR A 283 -4.66 -15.11 4.68
CA TYR A 283 -4.97 -15.46 6.06
C TYR A 283 -3.80 -15.15 7.00
N THR A 284 -2.57 -15.54 6.63
CA THR A 284 -1.38 -15.30 7.45
C THR A 284 -1.11 -13.80 7.62
N VAL A 285 -1.23 -13.01 6.55
CA VAL A 285 -1.06 -11.56 6.61
C VAL A 285 -2.10 -10.91 7.51
N VAL A 286 -3.38 -11.27 7.36
CA VAL A 286 -4.47 -10.77 8.20
C VAL A 286 -4.24 -11.15 9.66
N LYS A 287 -3.91 -12.42 9.93
CA LYS A 287 -3.62 -12.91 11.27
C LYS A 287 -2.46 -12.14 11.91
N ALA A 288 -1.39 -11.86 11.19
CA ALA A 288 -0.26 -11.11 11.71
C ALA A 288 -0.66 -9.70 12.18
N VAL A 289 -1.56 -9.03 11.45
CA VAL A 289 -2.05 -7.70 11.81
C VAL A 289 -3.03 -7.76 12.98
N PHE A 290 -4.07 -8.59 12.90
CA PHE A 290 -5.18 -8.57 13.86
C PHE A 290 -4.86 -9.26 15.19
N ASP A 291 -4.00 -10.27 15.21
CA ASP A 291 -3.51 -10.87 16.49
C ASP A 291 -2.50 -9.94 17.20
N ASN A 292 -1.90 -8.96 16.48
CA ASN A 292 -1.01 -7.95 17.05
C ASN A 292 -1.59 -6.53 16.89
N PHE A 293 -2.91 -6.39 17.00
CA PHE A 293 -3.61 -5.16 16.63
C PHE A 293 -3.19 -3.93 17.43
N ASP A 294 -2.96 -4.08 18.74
CA ASP A 294 -2.49 -2.98 19.58
C ASP A 294 -1.06 -2.54 19.22
N ASP A 295 -0.22 -3.45 18.77
CA ASP A 295 1.10 -3.11 18.25
C ASP A 295 0.99 -2.42 16.89
N PHE A 296 0.08 -2.89 16.02
CA PHE A 296 -0.20 -2.24 14.74
C PHE A 296 -0.59 -0.77 14.90
N LYS A 297 -1.51 -0.47 15.83
CA LYS A 297 -1.94 0.90 16.12
C LYS A 297 -0.81 1.82 16.56
N LYS A 298 0.19 1.31 17.26
CA LYS A 298 1.34 2.08 17.74
C LYS A 298 2.36 2.40 16.65
N LEU A 299 2.31 1.72 15.50
CA LEU A 299 3.30 1.89 14.43
C LEU A 299 3.15 3.19 13.63
N HIS A 300 1.96 3.81 13.66
CA HIS A 300 1.75 5.13 13.08
C HIS A 300 0.58 5.86 13.76
N PRO A 301 0.66 7.18 14.01
CA PRO A 301 -0.42 7.92 14.67
C PRO A 301 -1.77 7.86 13.95
N ALA A 302 -1.79 7.78 12.61
CA ALA A 302 -3.01 7.63 11.83
C ALA A 302 -3.78 6.32 12.13
N PHE A 303 -3.16 5.36 12.79
CA PHE A 303 -3.79 4.07 13.15
C PHE A 303 -4.36 4.07 14.58
N ALA A 304 -4.10 5.10 15.37
CA ALA A 304 -4.43 5.12 16.80
C ALA A 304 -5.92 4.84 17.09
N ASN A 305 -6.81 5.31 16.22
CA ASN A 305 -8.26 5.21 16.40
C ASN A 305 -8.90 4.05 15.62
N LEU A 306 -8.12 3.17 14.99
CA LEU A 306 -8.64 2.01 14.26
C LEU A 306 -9.35 1.05 15.20
N LYS A 307 -10.44 0.47 14.71
CA LYS A 307 -11.23 -0.57 15.39
C LYS A 307 -11.38 -1.76 14.45
N PRO A 308 -11.09 -3.00 14.89
CA PRO A 308 -11.20 -4.19 14.04
C PRO A 308 -12.56 -4.32 13.35
N ALA A 309 -13.66 -4.06 14.08
CA ALA A 309 -15.02 -4.16 13.54
C ALA A 309 -15.29 -3.17 12.39
N ASP A 310 -14.68 -2.00 12.41
CA ASP A 310 -14.82 -1.00 11.34
C ASP A 310 -13.99 -1.39 10.11
N MET A 311 -12.79 -1.94 10.32
CA MET A 311 -11.85 -2.32 9.26
C MET A 311 -12.36 -3.45 8.37
N VAL A 312 -13.28 -4.28 8.88
CA VAL A 312 -13.84 -5.42 8.14
C VAL A 312 -15.17 -5.10 7.47
N LYS A 313 -15.70 -3.88 7.65
CA LYS A 313 -17.03 -3.48 7.14
C LYS A 313 -16.99 -2.21 6.29
N ASN A 314 -16.19 -1.21 6.68
CA ASN A 314 -16.21 0.10 6.07
C ASN A 314 -15.13 0.20 4.98
N GLY A 315 -15.39 0.97 3.90
CA GLY A 315 -14.41 1.26 2.86
C GLY A 315 -13.94 0.06 2.02
N LEU A 316 -14.65 -1.07 2.08
CA LEU A 316 -14.36 -2.24 1.25
C LEU A 316 -14.96 -2.02 -0.14
N SER A 317 -14.11 -1.98 -1.15
CA SER A 317 -14.47 -1.62 -2.53
C SER A 317 -14.63 -2.83 -3.46
N ALA A 318 -14.35 -4.03 -2.97
CA ALA A 318 -14.50 -5.32 -3.65
C ALA A 318 -14.88 -6.39 -2.63
N PRO A 319 -15.35 -7.59 -3.05
CA PRO A 319 -15.58 -8.69 -2.13
C PRO A 319 -14.35 -9.04 -1.30
N LEU A 320 -14.55 -9.49 -0.07
CA LEU A 320 -13.45 -9.95 0.76
C LEU A 320 -12.72 -11.14 0.11
N HIS A 321 -11.41 -11.19 0.34
CA HIS A 321 -10.62 -12.35 -0.03
C HIS A 321 -10.96 -13.54 0.90
N PRO A 322 -11.12 -14.79 0.38
CA PRO A 322 -11.53 -15.93 1.21
C PRO A 322 -10.62 -16.17 2.42
N GLY A 323 -9.30 -15.96 2.27
CA GLY A 323 -8.35 -16.06 3.39
C GLY A 323 -8.58 -15.01 4.48
N ALA A 324 -8.98 -13.78 4.11
CA ALA A 324 -9.35 -12.74 5.06
C ALA A 324 -10.70 -13.06 5.74
N GLU A 325 -11.70 -13.40 4.94
CA GLU A 325 -13.04 -13.77 5.43
C GLU A 325 -12.98 -14.92 6.43
N LYS A 326 -12.19 -15.96 6.15
CA LYS A 326 -11.96 -17.08 7.06
C LYS A 326 -11.48 -16.61 8.42
N TYR A 327 -10.41 -15.79 8.46
CA TYR A 327 -9.89 -15.27 9.72
C TYR A 327 -10.93 -14.46 10.49
N PHE A 328 -11.65 -13.56 9.79
CA PHE A 328 -12.63 -12.70 10.44
C PHE A 328 -13.82 -13.48 11.02
N LYS A 329 -14.30 -14.54 10.35
CA LYS A 329 -15.32 -15.46 10.88
C LYS A 329 -14.83 -16.20 12.11
N GLU A 330 -13.59 -16.71 12.10
CA GLU A 330 -12.98 -17.39 13.26
C GLU A 330 -12.87 -16.47 14.49
N LYS A 331 -12.72 -15.15 14.27
CA LYS A 331 -12.62 -14.14 15.35
C LYS A 331 -13.95 -13.46 15.70
N GLY A 332 -15.06 -13.82 15.05
CA GLY A 332 -16.36 -13.21 15.29
C GLY A 332 -16.45 -11.74 14.87
N LEU A 333 -15.68 -11.33 13.86
CA LEU A 333 -15.69 -9.98 13.30
C LEU A 333 -16.66 -9.84 12.12
N LEU A 334 -17.09 -10.96 11.54
CA LEU A 334 -18.11 -11.10 10.51
C LEU A 334 -19.24 -11.99 10.99
#